data_fdd3e1ebb5ac0b2872c11e9f7a6ac06a
#
_entry.id   fdd3e1ebb5ac0b2872c11e9f7a6ac06a
#
_cell.length_a   1.000
_cell.length_b   1.000
_cell.length_c   1.000
_cell.angle_alpha   90.00
_cell.angle_beta   90.00
_cell.angle_gamma   90.00
#
_symmetry.space_group_name_H-M   'P 1'
#
loop_
_entity.id
_entity.type
_entity.pdbx_description
1 polymer ?
#
loop_
_entity_poly.entity_id
_entity_poly.type
_entity_poly.pdbx_seq_one_letter_code
_entity_poly.pdbx_strand_id
1 'polypeptide(L)'
;MTTLSKKRAWKATVKELLKRNQIKQIDLLHIDAEGYDWIILQQFDFNLIRPRIVLFERKHLNKKDQDAARGMMQNAGYQVKAMETDFFCLLK
;
A
#
# COMPACT_ATOMS: atom_id res chain seq x y z
N MET A 1 -1.46 11.50 7.75
CA MET A 1 -0.90 10.16 7.45
C MET A 1 -1.93 9.07 7.72
N THR A 2 -2.02 8.12 6.83
CA THR A 2 -2.90 6.97 7.02
C THR A 2 -2.05 5.71 7.11
N THR A 3 -2.22 4.97 8.19
CA THR A 3 -1.51 3.71 8.42
C THR A 3 -2.50 2.57 8.44
N LEU A 4 -2.25 1.55 7.62
CA LEU A 4 -3.01 0.31 7.64
C LEU A 4 -2.14 -0.78 8.23
N SER A 5 -2.63 -1.42 9.29
CA SER A 5 -1.91 -2.47 9.98
C SER A 5 -2.68 -3.78 9.87
N LYS A 6 -1.97 -4.89 10.12
CA LYS A 6 -2.57 -6.21 10.19
C LYS A 6 -3.79 -6.23 11.12
N LYS A 7 -3.69 -5.50 12.22
CA LYS A 7 -4.73 -5.46 13.24
C LYS A 7 -6.03 -4.84 12.71
N ARG A 8 -5.93 -3.82 11.87
CA ARG A 8 -7.10 -3.16 11.26
C ARG A 8 -7.63 -3.89 10.05
N ALA A 9 -6.74 -4.42 9.21
CA ALA A 9 -7.10 -5.01 7.93
C ALA A 9 -7.64 -6.44 8.05
N TRP A 10 -7.46 -7.06 9.21
CA TRP A 10 -7.76 -8.47 9.42
C TRP A 10 -9.22 -8.85 9.17
N LYS A 11 -10.15 -8.00 9.58
CA LYS A 11 -11.57 -8.31 9.55
C LYS A 11 -12.39 -7.49 8.56
N ALA A 12 -11.74 -6.65 7.77
CA ALA A 12 -12.44 -5.78 6.83
C ALA A 12 -11.61 -5.57 5.59
N THR A 13 -12.27 -5.33 4.44
CA THR A 13 -11.55 -4.93 3.24
C THR A 13 -11.06 -3.49 3.39
N VAL A 14 -10.03 -3.15 2.62
CA VAL A 14 -9.53 -1.78 2.59
C VAL A 14 -10.65 -0.81 2.19
N LYS A 15 -11.46 -1.20 1.19
CA LYS A 15 -12.58 -0.39 0.73
C LYS A 15 -13.56 -0.08 1.86
N GLU A 16 -13.89 -1.07 2.67
CA GLU A 16 -14.78 -0.90 3.81
C GLU A 16 -14.18 0.01 4.87
N LEU A 17 -12.88 -0.15 5.15
CA LEU A 17 -12.19 0.70 6.13
C LEU A 17 -12.18 2.16 5.69
N LEU A 18 -11.89 2.43 4.42
CA LEU A 18 -11.87 3.77 3.89
C LEU A 18 -13.25 4.42 3.95
N LYS A 19 -14.28 3.67 3.57
CA LYS A 19 -15.66 4.15 3.60
C LYS A 19 -16.13 4.43 5.02
N ARG A 20 -15.84 3.51 5.93
CA ARG A 20 -16.26 3.62 7.33
C ARG A 20 -15.65 4.84 8.01
N ASN A 21 -14.42 5.17 7.68
CA ASN A 21 -13.71 6.29 8.26
C ASN A 21 -13.82 7.57 7.41
N GLN A 22 -14.61 7.54 6.36
CA GLN A 22 -14.83 8.68 5.46
C GLN A 22 -13.54 9.21 4.83
N ILE A 23 -12.61 8.31 4.53
CA ILE A 23 -11.34 8.69 3.93
C ILE A 23 -11.54 8.83 2.43
N LYS A 24 -11.37 10.05 1.91
CA LYS A 24 -11.51 10.35 0.49
C LYS A 24 -10.19 10.65 -0.18
N GLN A 25 -9.21 11.09 0.59
CA GLN A 25 -7.89 11.45 0.09
C GLN A 25 -6.84 11.10 1.13
N ILE A 26 -5.71 10.60 0.66
CA ILE A 26 -4.60 10.20 1.52
C ILE A 26 -3.32 10.83 0.97
N ASP A 27 -2.58 11.57 1.81
CA ASP A 27 -1.28 12.11 1.42
C ASP A 27 -0.17 11.08 1.57
N LEU A 28 -0.15 10.37 2.68
CA LEU A 28 0.82 9.32 2.96
C LEU A 28 0.07 8.07 3.42
N LEU A 29 0.23 7.00 2.67
CA LEU A 29 -0.29 5.70 3.04
C LEU A 29 0.87 4.83 3.51
N HIS A 30 0.83 4.43 4.76
CA HIS A 30 1.81 3.51 5.35
C HIS A 30 1.12 2.18 5.65
N ILE A 31 1.58 1.11 5.04
CA ILE A 31 1.08 -0.23 5.28
C ILE A 31 2.10 -0.97 6.15
N ASP A 32 1.67 -1.36 7.34
CA ASP A 32 2.50 -2.08 8.31
C ASP A 32 1.72 -3.33 8.76
N ALA A 33 1.80 -4.37 7.98
CA ALA A 33 0.96 -5.56 8.15
C ALA A 33 1.75 -6.86 8.28
N GLU A 34 3.02 -6.80 8.55
CA GLU A 34 3.88 -7.95 8.89
C GLU A 34 3.69 -9.14 7.94
N GLY A 35 3.85 -8.90 6.63
CA GLY A 35 3.71 -9.95 5.62
C GLY A 35 2.37 -9.95 4.87
N TYR A 36 1.38 -9.21 5.35
CA TYR A 36 0.09 -9.05 4.65
C TYR A 36 0.06 -7.81 3.76
N ASP A 37 1.18 -7.09 3.67
CA ASP A 37 1.27 -5.83 2.94
C ASP A 37 0.82 -5.95 1.49
N TRP A 38 1.24 -7.01 0.80
CA TRP A 38 0.85 -7.24 -0.59
C TRP A 38 -0.65 -7.47 -0.73
N ILE A 39 -1.23 -8.24 0.20
CA ILE A 39 -2.67 -8.51 0.19
C ILE A 39 -3.45 -7.21 0.38
N ILE A 40 -3.02 -6.37 1.30
CA ILE A 40 -3.65 -5.08 1.55
C ILE A 40 -3.50 -4.16 0.35
N LEU A 41 -2.28 -4.11 -0.21
CA LEU A 41 -1.99 -3.24 -1.36
C LEU A 41 -2.86 -3.56 -2.56
N GLN A 42 -3.12 -4.85 -2.80
CA GLN A 42 -3.95 -5.31 -3.92
C GLN A 42 -5.41 -4.87 -3.78
N GLN A 43 -5.85 -4.53 -2.58
CA GLN A 43 -7.22 -4.07 -2.34
C GLN A 43 -7.42 -2.59 -2.66
N PHE A 44 -6.34 -1.83 -2.87
CA PHE A 44 -6.46 -0.42 -3.20
C PHE A 44 -6.76 -0.21 -4.68
N ASP A 45 -7.65 0.72 -4.96
CA ASP A 45 -7.85 1.24 -6.30
C ASP A 45 -7.12 2.58 -6.39
N PHE A 46 -5.92 2.55 -6.94
CA PHE A 46 -5.08 3.74 -7.08
C PHE A 46 -5.58 4.70 -8.16
N ASN A 47 -6.63 4.36 -8.86
CA ASN A 47 -7.32 5.31 -9.75
C ASN A 47 -8.29 6.19 -9.00
N LEU A 48 -8.77 5.73 -7.84
CA LEU A 48 -9.71 6.48 -7.01
C LEU A 48 -9.00 7.22 -5.88
N ILE A 49 -8.09 6.54 -5.18
CA ILE A 49 -7.34 7.13 -4.08
C ILE A 49 -5.87 7.10 -4.47
N ARG A 50 -5.28 8.28 -4.63
CA ARG A 50 -3.90 8.41 -5.12
C ARG A 50 -3.04 9.12 -4.09
N PRO A 51 -2.56 8.38 -3.07
CA PRO A 51 -1.63 8.97 -2.11
C PRO A 51 -0.38 9.49 -2.81
N ARG A 52 0.18 10.60 -2.31
CA ARG A 52 1.45 11.10 -2.85
C ARG A 52 2.60 10.16 -2.55
N ILE A 53 2.55 9.54 -1.38
CA ILE A 53 3.59 8.61 -0.93
C ILE A 53 2.90 7.33 -0.44
N VAL A 54 3.40 6.20 -0.90
CA VAL A 54 2.99 4.89 -0.39
C VAL A 54 4.23 4.19 0.13
N LEU A 55 4.17 3.77 1.39
CA LEU A 55 5.26 3.08 2.05
C LEU A 55 4.75 1.74 2.54
N PHE A 56 5.36 0.65 2.10
CA PHE A 56 4.98 -0.67 2.57
C PHE A 56 6.20 -1.58 2.70
N GLU A 57 6.11 -2.55 3.58
CA GLU A 57 7.22 -3.42 3.87
C GLU A 57 7.40 -4.46 2.76
N ARG A 58 8.65 -4.64 2.31
CA ARG A 58 8.98 -5.64 1.31
C ARG A 58 9.72 -6.84 1.90
N LYS A 59 10.26 -6.67 3.08
CA LYS A 59 11.11 -7.67 3.74
C LYS A 59 10.43 -9.05 3.87
N HIS A 60 9.14 -9.06 4.16
CA HIS A 60 8.38 -10.31 4.34
C HIS A 60 7.75 -10.83 3.05
N LEU A 61 7.93 -10.13 1.93
CA LEU A 61 7.40 -10.57 0.65
C LEU A 61 8.46 -11.42 -0.07
N ASN A 62 8.03 -12.50 -0.72
CA ASN A 62 8.93 -13.23 -1.60
C ASN A 62 9.23 -12.38 -2.83
N LYS A 63 10.23 -12.81 -3.63
CA LYS A 63 10.66 -12.04 -4.79
C LYS A 63 9.51 -11.84 -5.79
N LYS A 64 8.71 -12.88 -6.02
CA LYS A 64 7.58 -12.82 -6.94
C LYS A 64 6.60 -11.72 -6.54
N ASP A 65 6.25 -11.66 -5.26
CA ASP A 65 5.31 -10.66 -4.76
C ASP A 65 5.94 -9.26 -4.75
N GLN A 66 7.25 -9.16 -4.45
CA GLN A 66 7.95 -7.88 -4.53
C GLN A 66 7.91 -7.33 -5.95
N ASP A 67 8.19 -8.18 -6.95
CA ASP A 67 8.18 -7.75 -8.36
C ASP A 67 6.77 -7.36 -8.81
N ALA A 68 5.76 -8.11 -8.38
CA ALA A 68 4.37 -7.81 -8.70
C ALA A 68 3.92 -6.49 -8.07
N ALA A 69 4.28 -6.25 -6.82
CA ALA A 69 3.94 -5.01 -6.13
C ALA A 69 4.61 -3.81 -6.78
N ARG A 70 5.89 -3.94 -7.12
CA ARG A 70 6.62 -2.88 -7.82
C ARG A 70 5.95 -2.55 -9.15
N GLY A 71 5.64 -3.58 -9.95
CA GLY A 71 4.99 -3.39 -11.25
C GLY A 71 3.63 -2.71 -11.12
N MET A 72 2.85 -3.12 -10.13
CA MET A 72 1.54 -2.52 -9.88
C MET A 72 1.66 -1.03 -9.55
N MET A 73 2.62 -0.67 -8.69
CA MET A 73 2.81 0.72 -8.31
C MET A 73 3.34 1.56 -9.48
N GLN A 74 4.26 1.01 -10.26
CA GLN A 74 4.77 1.71 -11.44
C GLN A 74 3.66 1.94 -12.46
N ASN A 75 2.81 0.95 -12.69
CA ASN A 75 1.67 1.07 -13.59
C ASN A 75 0.65 2.10 -13.09
N ALA A 76 0.56 2.28 -11.79
CA ALA A 76 -0.33 3.28 -11.19
C ALA A 76 0.27 4.70 -11.21
N GLY A 77 1.48 4.87 -11.75
CA GLY A 77 2.08 6.19 -11.89
C GLY A 77 3.06 6.56 -10.79
N TYR A 78 3.53 5.58 -10.02
CA TYR A 78 4.47 5.82 -8.93
C TYR A 78 5.90 5.48 -9.33
N GLN A 79 6.82 6.27 -8.83
CA GLN A 79 8.24 5.93 -8.85
C GLN A 79 8.54 5.10 -7.61
N VAL A 80 9.12 3.91 -7.81
CA VAL A 80 9.34 2.95 -6.72
C VAL A 80 10.81 2.87 -6.39
N LYS A 81 11.15 3.05 -5.12
CA LYS A 81 12.51 2.89 -4.62
C LYS A 81 12.53 1.80 -3.56
N ALA A 82 13.39 0.80 -3.76
CA ALA A 82 13.59 -0.26 -2.77
C ALA A 82 14.53 0.25 -1.69
N MET A 83 14.02 0.32 -0.47
CA MET A 83 14.80 0.61 0.71
C MET A 83 15.22 -0.71 1.35
N GLU A 84 15.95 -0.65 2.45
CA GLU A 84 16.43 -1.87 3.12
C GLU A 84 15.31 -2.82 3.49
N THR A 85 14.24 -2.31 4.09
CA THR A 85 13.11 -3.14 4.53
C THR A 85 11.80 -2.81 3.83
N ASP A 86 11.73 -1.68 3.14
CA ASP A 86 10.47 -1.15 2.61
C ASP A 86 10.60 -0.76 1.14
N PHE A 87 9.45 -0.68 0.47
CA PHE A 87 9.32 0.05 -0.78
C PHE A 87 8.80 1.44 -0.49
N PHE A 88 9.48 2.44 -1.01
CA PHE A 88 9.05 3.82 -0.98
C PHE A 88 8.52 4.19 -2.37
N CYS A 89 7.26 4.56 -2.46
CA CYS A 89 6.61 4.89 -3.72
C CYS A 89 6.20 6.35 -3.71
N LEU A 90 6.66 7.10 -4.71
CA LEU A 90 6.35 8.52 -4.85
C LEU A 90 5.54 8.74 -6.12
N LEU A 91 4.38 9.36 -5.99
CA LEU A 91 3.53 9.68 -7.13
C LEU A 91 4.22 10.71 -8.03
N LYS A 92 4.32 10.39 -9.29
CA LYS A 92 4.93 11.29 -10.28
C LYS A 92 4.03 12.46 -10.63
#